data_09787e73d73010612daf0bf61ac5ced0
#
_entry.id   09787e73d73010612daf0bf61ac5ced0
#
_cell.length_a   1.000
_cell.length_b   1.000
_cell.length_c   1.000
_cell.angle_alpha   90.00
_cell.angle_beta   90.00
_cell.angle_gamma   90.00
#
_symmetry.space_group_name_H-M   'P 1'
#
loop_
_entity.id
_entity.type
_entity.pdbx_description
1 polymer ?
#
loop_
_entity_poly.entity_id
_entity_poly.type
_entity_poly.pdbx_seq_one_letter_code
_entity_poly.pdbx_strand_id
1 'polypeptide(L)'
;FKYDYVIRMRSDLVFLKSPGQFEDYDPNKLHVFDMQAGPDWIQTGVKDYGILDIIAWGGSEVMDKYGTIYSNLQRITEEGCPMFTPDSSLGYNAKVINNLEYEKHNWNFKVFVANHSYGN
;
A
#
# COMPACT_ATOMS: atom_id res chain seq x y z
N PHE A 1 -3.94 -22.64 5.49
CA PHE A 1 -4.97 -22.17 4.54
C PHE A 1 -4.45 -21.01 3.72
N LYS A 2 -4.59 -21.10 2.41
CA LYS A 2 -4.11 -20.07 1.49
C LYS A 2 -5.22 -19.59 0.58
N TYR A 3 -5.24 -18.31 0.31
CA TYR A 3 -6.13 -17.70 -0.65
C TYR A 3 -5.37 -17.44 -1.96
N ASP A 4 -6.09 -17.44 -3.08
CA ASP A 4 -5.51 -17.06 -4.36
C ASP A 4 -5.14 -15.58 -4.37
N TYR A 5 -6.02 -14.75 -3.80
CA TYR A 5 -5.79 -13.31 -3.65
C TYR A 5 -6.27 -12.85 -2.29
N VAL A 6 -5.52 -11.92 -1.71
CA VAL A 6 -5.88 -11.24 -0.47
C VAL A 6 -5.84 -9.75 -0.74
N ILE A 7 -6.91 -9.05 -0.38
CA ILE A 7 -7.03 -7.61 -0.55
C ILE A 7 -7.08 -6.96 0.81
N ARG A 8 -6.21 -5.99 1.02
CA ARG A 8 -6.29 -5.10 2.16
C ARG A 8 -6.73 -3.73 1.65
N MET A 9 -7.86 -3.23 2.14
CA MET A 9 -8.38 -1.94 1.69
C MET A 9 -9.16 -1.24 2.79
N ARG A 10 -9.29 0.07 2.68
CA ARG A 10 -10.17 0.85 3.54
C ARG A 10 -11.63 0.56 3.17
N SER A 11 -12.48 0.53 4.19
CA SER A 11 -13.92 0.28 3.99
C SER A 11 -14.65 1.46 3.35
N ASP A 12 -14.05 2.65 3.38
CA ASP A 12 -14.62 3.87 2.78
C ASP A 12 -14.10 4.13 1.35
N LEU A 13 -13.56 3.11 0.71
CA LEU A 13 -13.06 3.18 -0.65
C LEU A 13 -14.16 2.81 -1.64
N VAL A 14 -14.33 3.62 -2.67
CA VAL A 14 -15.27 3.36 -3.76
C VAL A 14 -14.52 3.41 -5.08
N PHE A 15 -14.58 2.32 -5.85
CA PHE A 15 -14.06 2.33 -7.20
C PHE A 15 -15.03 3.05 -8.13
N LEU A 16 -14.55 4.05 -8.85
CA LEU A 16 -15.31 4.74 -9.87
C LEU A 16 -15.29 3.99 -11.19
N LYS A 17 -14.32 3.10 -11.35
CA LYS A 17 -14.19 2.20 -12.47
C LYS A 17 -13.67 0.86 -11.94
N SER A 18 -14.15 -0.24 -12.50
CA SER A 18 -13.66 -1.56 -12.10
C SER A 18 -12.14 -1.67 -12.29
N PRO A 19 -11.42 -2.20 -11.31
CA PRO A 19 -9.98 -2.47 -11.47
C PRO A 19 -9.66 -3.63 -12.39
N GLY A 20 -10.67 -4.32 -12.92
CA GLY A 20 -10.51 -5.49 -13.77
C GLY A 20 -10.77 -6.80 -13.05
N GLN A 21 -10.28 -7.88 -13.62
CA GLN A 21 -10.39 -9.21 -13.03
C GLN A 21 -9.12 -9.55 -12.26
N PHE A 22 -9.24 -10.30 -11.17
CA PHE A 22 -8.07 -10.69 -10.38
C PHE A 22 -7.11 -11.57 -11.18
N GLU A 23 -7.61 -12.32 -12.14
CA GLU A 23 -6.78 -13.15 -13.03
C GLU A 23 -5.80 -12.34 -13.87
N ASP A 24 -6.06 -11.05 -14.04
CA ASP A 24 -5.17 -10.13 -14.76
C ASP A 24 -3.96 -9.68 -13.94
N TYR A 25 -3.95 -9.99 -12.65
CA TYR A 25 -2.91 -9.57 -11.72
C TYR A 25 -2.07 -10.77 -11.29
N ASP A 26 -0.74 -10.64 -11.35
CA ASP A 26 0.17 -11.68 -10.91
C ASP A 26 0.10 -11.81 -9.37
N PRO A 27 -0.33 -12.98 -8.83
CA PRO A 27 -0.44 -13.15 -7.38
C PRO A 27 0.91 -13.17 -6.66
N ASN A 28 2.01 -13.32 -7.38
CA ASN A 28 3.35 -13.32 -6.80
C ASN A 28 3.92 -11.90 -6.61
N LYS A 29 3.19 -10.89 -7.04
CA LYS A 29 3.57 -9.49 -6.87
C LYS A 29 2.61 -8.78 -5.94
N LEU A 30 3.13 -7.75 -5.30
CA LEU A 30 2.32 -6.80 -4.53
C LEU A 30 1.77 -5.74 -5.48
N HIS A 31 0.46 -5.58 -5.52
CA HIS A 31 -0.20 -4.57 -6.34
C HIS A 31 -0.63 -3.42 -5.45
N VAL A 32 -0.16 -2.23 -5.78
CA VAL A 32 -0.39 -1.01 -5.00
C VAL A 32 -0.81 0.14 -5.90
N PHE A 33 -1.42 1.16 -5.29
CA PHE A 33 -1.78 2.38 -6.01
C PHE A 33 -0.53 3.22 -6.28
N ASP A 34 -0.44 3.78 -7.47
CA ASP A 34 0.65 4.68 -7.85
C ASP A 34 0.48 6.04 -7.17
N MET A 35 1.35 6.33 -6.26
CA MET A 35 1.32 7.54 -5.46
C MET A 35 2.09 8.65 -6.18
N GLN A 36 1.47 9.24 -7.20
CA GLN A 36 2.09 10.33 -7.94
C GLN A 36 1.69 11.72 -7.47
N ALA A 37 0.58 11.81 -6.75
CA ALA A 37 0.02 13.08 -6.33
C ALA A 37 0.13 13.26 -4.83
N GLY A 38 0.67 14.36 -4.40
CA GLY A 38 0.75 14.71 -2.98
C GLY A 38 1.70 15.89 -2.77
N PRO A 39 1.65 16.52 -1.63
CA PRO A 39 2.60 17.57 -1.28
C PRO A 39 4.04 17.06 -1.35
N ASP A 40 4.96 17.93 -1.76
CA ASP A 40 6.37 17.58 -1.92
C ASP A 40 6.99 17.00 -0.64
N TRP A 41 6.56 17.48 0.51
CA TRP A 41 7.09 16.98 1.79
C TRP A 41 6.71 15.52 2.05
N ILE A 42 5.55 15.08 1.59
CA ILE A 42 5.16 13.67 1.65
C ILE A 42 6.03 12.86 0.70
N GLN A 43 6.19 13.36 -0.52
CA GLN A 43 6.98 12.66 -1.54
C GLN A 43 8.44 12.54 -1.15
N THR A 44 8.99 13.52 -0.45
CA THR A 44 10.37 13.47 0.02
C THR A 44 10.61 12.28 0.96
N GLY A 45 9.64 11.99 1.83
CA GLY A 45 9.78 10.87 2.76
C GLY A 45 9.48 9.50 2.17
N VAL A 46 8.78 9.44 1.02
CA VAL A 46 8.31 8.16 0.43
C VAL A 46 8.85 7.92 -0.98
N LYS A 47 9.71 8.80 -1.46
CA LYS A 47 10.14 8.87 -2.85
C LYS A 47 10.62 7.54 -3.42
N ASP A 48 11.39 6.79 -2.67
CA ASP A 48 12.05 5.60 -3.20
C ASP A 48 11.28 4.32 -2.90
N TYR A 49 10.48 4.30 -1.85
CA TYR A 49 9.81 3.08 -1.41
C TYR A 49 8.41 3.28 -0.85
N GLY A 50 7.89 4.49 -0.82
CA GLY A 50 6.56 4.75 -0.30
C GLY A 50 5.46 4.07 -1.12
N ILE A 51 4.48 3.53 -0.43
CA ILE A 51 3.25 3.00 -1.04
C ILE A 51 2.06 3.54 -0.27
N LEU A 52 0.98 3.81 -0.99
CA LEU A 52 -0.22 4.33 -0.38
C LEU A 52 -0.91 3.24 0.43
N ASP A 53 -1.32 3.56 1.66
CA ASP A 53 -1.89 2.58 2.58
C ASP A 53 -3.38 2.32 2.36
N ILE A 54 -3.97 2.88 1.32
CA ILE A 54 -5.42 2.81 1.06
C ILE A 54 -5.83 1.43 0.58
N ILE A 55 -5.06 0.85 -0.33
CA ILE A 55 -5.39 -0.43 -0.94
C ILE A 55 -4.12 -1.14 -1.39
N ALA A 56 -4.08 -2.43 -1.18
CA ALA A 56 -3.05 -3.32 -1.71
C ALA A 56 -3.61 -4.72 -1.87
N TRP A 57 -3.14 -5.45 -2.85
CA TRP A 57 -3.48 -6.86 -2.96
C TRP A 57 -2.35 -7.69 -3.57
N GLY A 58 -2.48 -8.99 -3.43
CA GLY A 58 -1.56 -9.99 -3.94
C GLY A 58 -2.01 -11.37 -3.52
N GLY A 59 -1.22 -12.38 -3.82
CA GLY A 59 -1.45 -13.72 -3.31
C GLY A 59 -1.23 -13.80 -1.80
N SER A 60 -1.62 -14.90 -1.22
CA SER A 60 -1.59 -15.11 0.24
C SER A 60 -0.19 -14.89 0.80
N GLU A 61 0.82 -15.43 0.15
CA GLU A 61 2.20 -15.36 0.61
C GLU A 61 2.75 -13.92 0.57
N VAL A 62 2.46 -13.20 -0.51
CA VAL A 62 2.84 -11.80 -0.68
C VAL A 62 2.17 -10.95 0.40
N MET A 63 0.90 -11.17 0.65
CA MET A 63 0.14 -10.37 1.61
C MET A 63 0.48 -10.72 3.05
N ASP A 64 0.91 -11.93 3.33
CA ASP A 64 1.47 -12.28 4.64
C ASP A 64 2.73 -11.45 4.93
N LYS A 65 3.60 -11.34 3.95
CA LYS A 65 4.81 -10.50 4.06
C LYS A 65 4.48 -9.01 4.17
N TYR A 66 3.55 -8.54 3.37
CA TYR A 66 3.06 -7.16 3.44
C TYR A 66 2.53 -6.82 4.84
N GLY A 67 1.86 -7.76 5.49
CA GLY A 67 1.29 -7.58 6.81
C GLY A 67 2.26 -7.60 7.97
N THR A 68 3.55 -7.85 7.75
CA THR A 68 4.55 -7.95 8.84
C THR A 68 5.05 -6.61 9.36
N ILE A 69 4.51 -5.50 8.90
CA ILE A 69 5.00 -4.16 9.23
C ILE A 69 5.14 -3.93 10.74
N TYR A 70 4.13 -4.34 11.51
CA TYR A 70 4.14 -4.13 12.95
C TYR A 70 5.31 -4.86 13.62
N SER A 71 5.55 -6.09 13.20
CA SER A 71 6.66 -6.90 13.73
C SER A 71 8.02 -6.33 13.37
N ASN A 72 8.11 -5.55 12.30
CA ASN A 72 9.36 -5.01 11.78
C ASN A 72 9.56 -3.53 12.10
N LEU A 73 8.66 -2.88 12.85
CA LEU A 73 8.74 -1.44 13.12
C LEU A 73 10.07 -1.03 13.75
N GLN A 74 10.56 -1.79 14.71
CA GLN A 74 11.83 -1.48 15.36
C GLN A 74 12.98 -1.52 14.37
N ARG A 75 13.05 -2.55 13.55
CA ARG A 75 14.07 -2.71 12.52
C ARG A 75 13.98 -1.57 11.48
N ILE A 76 12.77 -1.24 11.04
CA ILE A 76 12.53 -0.16 10.08
C ILE A 76 13.08 1.16 10.63
N THR A 77 12.80 1.44 11.90
CA THR A 77 13.28 2.65 12.57
C THR A 77 14.80 2.66 12.70
N GLU A 78 15.38 1.54 13.11
CA GLU A 78 16.82 1.40 13.29
C GLU A 78 17.59 1.53 11.98
N GLU A 79 17.00 1.09 10.87
CA GLU A 79 17.58 1.22 9.54
C GLU A 79 17.42 2.62 8.94
N GLY A 80 16.80 3.54 9.66
CA GLY A 80 16.72 4.96 9.29
C GLY A 80 15.62 5.31 8.31
N CYS A 81 14.58 4.50 8.20
CA CYS A 81 13.44 4.84 7.36
C CYS A 81 12.76 6.11 7.86
N PRO A 82 12.48 7.08 6.97
CA PRO A 82 11.68 8.24 7.35
C PRO A 82 10.28 7.82 7.80
N MET A 83 9.88 8.26 8.99
CA MET A 83 8.61 7.87 9.61
C MET A 83 7.57 8.99 9.60
N PHE A 84 7.60 9.83 8.57
CA PHE A 84 6.67 10.96 8.47
C PHE A 84 5.23 10.51 8.25
N THR A 85 5.06 9.42 7.53
CA THR A 85 3.75 8.89 7.16
C THR A 85 3.77 7.37 7.26
N PRO A 86 2.59 6.73 7.44
CA PRO A 86 2.51 5.27 7.37
C PRO A 86 2.99 4.71 6.03
N ASP A 87 2.84 5.51 4.97
CA ASP A 87 3.20 5.08 3.61
C ASP A 87 4.69 4.79 3.46
N SER A 88 5.54 5.56 4.11
CA SER A 88 6.99 5.34 4.04
C SER A 88 7.41 4.05 4.75
N SER A 89 6.93 3.82 5.96
CA SER A 89 7.27 2.60 6.70
C SER A 89 6.64 1.36 6.06
N LEU A 90 5.43 1.47 5.55
CA LEU A 90 4.74 0.39 4.86
C LEU A 90 5.50 -0.01 3.59
N GLY A 91 5.92 0.96 2.80
CA GLY A 91 6.71 0.73 1.61
C GLY A 91 8.09 0.16 1.91
N TYR A 92 8.74 0.68 2.95
CA TYR A 92 10.03 0.17 3.39
C TYR A 92 9.92 -1.31 3.80
N ASN A 93 8.92 -1.66 4.58
CA ASN A 93 8.68 -3.04 4.99
C ASN A 93 8.48 -3.96 3.78
N ALA A 94 7.66 -3.53 2.82
CA ALA A 94 7.37 -4.36 1.65
C ALA A 94 8.59 -4.52 0.74
N LYS A 95 9.25 -3.42 0.42
CA LYS A 95 10.29 -3.39 -0.63
C LYS A 95 11.67 -3.71 -0.11
N VAL A 96 12.03 -3.25 1.08
CA VAL A 96 13.38 -3.40 1.62
C VAL A 96 13.46 -4.62 2.54
N ILE A 97 12.60 -4.68 3.56
CA ILE A 97 12.66 -5.78 4.53
C ILE A 97 12.27 -7.10 3.88
N ASN A 98 11.17 -7.12 3.16
CA ASN A 98 10.61 -8.34 2.55
C ASN A 98 11.00 -8.54 1.09
N ASN A 99 11.64 -7.55 0.48
CA ASN A 99 12.10 -7.61 -0.91
C ASN A 99 11.01 -8.06 -1.89
N LEU A 100 9.80 -7.55 -1.71
CA LEU A 100 8.66 -7.89 -2.56
C LEU A 100 8.78 -7.20 -3.92
N GLU A 101 8.51 -7.94 -4.99
CA GLU A 101 8.22 -7.33 -6.28
C GLU A 101 6.85 -6.66 -6.21
N TYR A 102 6.74 -5.49 -6.82
CA TYR A 102 5.49 -4.75 -6.80
C TYR A 102 5.19 -4.12 -8.16
N GLU A 103 3.91 -3.94 -8.42
CA GLU A 103 3.41 -3.17 -9.55
C GLU A 103 2.54 -2.04 -9.04
N LYS A 104 2.77 -0.85 -9.59
CA LYS A 104 1.96 0.33 -9.31
C LYS A 104 0.83 0.41 -10.32
N HIS A 105 -0.36 0.69 -9.84
CA HIS A 105 -1.56 0.81 -10.66
C HIS A 105 -2.21 2.16 -10.46
N ASN A 106 -2.83 2.64 -11.49
CA ASN A 106 -3.54 3.91 -11.48
C ASN A 106 -5.05 3.65 -11.48
N TRP A 107 -5.53 2.98 -10.44
CA TRP A 107 -6.95 2.65 -10.30
C TRP A 107 -7.77 3.92 -10.06
N ASN A 108 -8.95 3.97 -10.64
CA ASN A 108 -9.85 5.09 -10.46
C ASN A 108 -10.77 4.82 -9.27
N PHE A 109 -10.50 5.47 -8.16
CA PHE A 109 -11.30 5.33 -6.95
C PHE A 109 -11.45 6.66 -6.23
N LYS A 110 -12.36 6.68 -5.25
CA LYS A 110 -12.58 7.81 -4.37
C LYS A 110 -12.66 7.30 -2.93
N VAL A 111 -12.03 8.02 -2.01
CA VAL A 111 -12.22 7.79 -0.59
C VAL A 111 -13.45 8.55 -0.14
N PHE A 112 -14.43 7.84 0.36
CA PHE A 112 -15.68 8.43 0.80
C PHE A 112 -15.62 8.68 2.30
N VAL A 113 -15.67 9.95 2.70
CA VAL A 113 -15.71 10.36 4.09
C VAL A 113 -17.15 10.71 4.45
N ALA A 114 -17.76 9.86 5.26
CA ALA A 114 -19.17 10.05 5.64
C ALA A 114 -19.40 11.27 6.52
N ASN A 115 -18.38 11.66 7.26
CA ASN A 115 -18.42 12.82 8.14
C ASN A 115 -17.43 13.87 7.62
N HIS A 116 -17.92 15.03 7.29
CA HIS A 116 -17.14 16.10 6.70
C HIS A 116 -16.23 16.84 7.68
N SER A 117 -16.03 16.31 8.86
CA SER A 117 -15.21 16.94 9.87
C SER A 117 -13.76 17.20 9.42
N TYR A 118 -13.27 16.47 8.45
CA TYR A 118 -11.91 16.67 7.93
C TYR A 118 -11.81 17.83 6.95
N GLY A 119 -12.88 18.18 6.34
CA GLY A 119 -12.88 19.21 5.30
C GLY A 119 -13.64 20.46 5.64
N ASN A 120 -14.22 20.48 6.79
CA ASN A 120 -15.14 21.56 7.11
C ASN A 120 -14.76 22.28 8.37
#